data_b8e96fa2336f9be2da19a8fbeef6e974
#
_entry.id   b8e96fa2336f9be2da19a8fbeef6e974
#
_cell.length_a   1.000
_cell.length_b   1.000
_cell.length_c   1.000
_cell.angle_alpha   90.00
_cell.angle_beta   90.00
_cell.angle_gamma   90.00
#
_symmetry.space_group_name_H-M   'P 1'
#
loop_
_entity.id
_entity.type
_entity.pdbx_description
1 polymer ?
#
loop_
_entity_poly.entity_id
_entity_poly.type
_entity_poly.pdbx_seq_one_letter_code
_entity_poly.pdbx_strand_id
1 'polypeptide(L)'
;RFNWNASCTPRKCRDYFRRVVTDGPISRISFSTIERRPCGSEIPVYGTYDAAFDEALKPYIDNLLKARGLVNCPQALRLARKLMEENAEFSRLSQNFVFENLSFRANVIAYLKACVLYVANGMKWESSIEDFIRWSERYDLWCKLKLFGQMIYDADNDRADNPKTAPHGPKNLLEQLPDEFTMQDYVKLR
;
A
#
# COMPACT_ATOMS: atom_id res chain seq x y z
N ARG A 1 14.57 9.66 -3.41
CA ARG A 1 13.59 8.64 -2.96
C ARG A 1 14.35 7.49 -2.32
N PHE A 2 13.84 6.95 -1.23
CA PHE A 2 14.39 5.77 -0.57
C PHE A 2 13.24 4.82 -0.22
N ASN A 3 13.56 3.53 -0.20
CA ASN A 3 12.66 2.49 0.26
C ASN A 3 13.03 2.10 1.69
N TRP A 4 12.06 1.71 2.47
CA TRP A 4 12.26 1.24 3.83
C TRP A 4 11.43 -0.02 4.08
N ASN A 5 11.90 -0.85 4.98
CA ASN A 5 11.19 -2.01 5.48
C ASN A 5 11.20 -1.95 7.00
N ALA A 6 10.10 -2.31 7.62
CA ALA A 6 9.96 -2.33 9.07
C ALA A 6 9.15 -3.54 9.52
N SER A 7 9.48 -4.08 10.67
CA SER A 7 8.75 -5.17 11.29
C SER A 7 8.33 -4.80 12.71
N CYS A 8 7.14 -5.21 13.11
CA CYS A 8 6.62 -5.03 14.45
C CYS A 8 5.49 -6.03 14.72
N THR A 9 5.04 -6.11 15.97
CA THR A 9 3.85 -6.90 16.29
C THR A 9 2.59 -6.24 15.72
N PRO A 10 1.53 -7.02 15.38
CA PRO A 10 0.27 -6.46 14.87
C PRO A 10 -0.33 -5.38 15.76
N ARG A 11 -0.21 -5.52 17.08
CA ARG A 11 -0.67 -4.52 18.04
C ARG A 11 0.08 -3.20 17.88
N LYS A 12 1.42 -3.24 17.84
CA LYS A 12 2.25 -2.05 17.66
C LYS A 12 2.04 -1.39 16.31
N CYS A 13 1.82 -2.18 15.26
CA CYS A 13 1.46 -1.66 13.96
C CYS A 13 0.16 -0.84 14.02
N ARG A 14 -0.89 -1.39 14.62
CA ARG A 14 -2.15 -0.67 14.81
C ARG A 14 -1.99 0.59 15.65
N ASP A 15 -1.26 0.51 16.76
CA ASP A 15 -1.02 1.67 17.64
C ASP A 15 -0.30 2.81 16.89
N TYR A 16 0.68 2.47 16.04
CA TYR A 16 1.43 3.43 15.25
C TYR A 16 0.54 4.16 14.23
N PHE A 17 -0.28 3.40 13.49
CA PHE A 17 -1.15 3.98 12.44
C PHE A 17 -2.47 4.54 12.96
N ARG A 18 -2.78 4.40 14.25
CA ARG A 18 -4.08 4.78 14.83
C ARG A 18 -4.51 6.22 14.51
N ARG A 19 -3.56 7.17 14.51
CA ARG A 19 -3.85 8.59 14.29
C ARG A 19 -3.98 8.98 12.81
N VAL A 20 -3.54 8.10 11.92
CA VAL A 20 -3.46 8.38 10.47
C VAL A 20 -4.17 7.30 9.65
N VAL A 21 -5.07 6.55 10.27
CA VAL A 21 -5.72 5.40 9.64
C VAL A 21 -6.52 5.79 8.39
N THR A 22 -7.08 6.99 8.36
CA THR A 22 -7.86 7.54 7.24
C THR A 22 -7.07 8.50 6.34
N ASP A 23 -5.81 8.85 6.69
CA ASP A 23 -5.05 9.90 6.00
C ASP A 23 -4.23 9.39 4.81
N GLY A 24 -4.47 8.15 4.41
CA GLY A 24 -3.88 7.57 3.19
C GLY A 24 -2.48 6.93 3.29
N PRO A 25 -1.69 6.97 4.40
CA PRO A 25 -0.42 6.25 4.47
C PRO A 25 -0.61 4.74 4.30
N ILE A 26 -1.65 4.16 4.90
CA ILE A 26 -1.94 2.72 4.84
C ILE A 26 -2.15 2.26 3.40
N SER A 27 -2.82 3.04 2.56
CA SER A 27 -3.04 2.69 1.15
C SER A 27 -1.75 2.70 0.30
N ARG A 28 -0.66 3.34 0.79
CA ARG A 28 0.61 3.50 0.06
C ARG A 28 1.71 2.53 0.48
N ILE A 29 1.49 1.79 1.57
CA ILE A 29 2.44 0.83 2.12
C ILE A 29 1.95 -0.57 1.80
N SER A 30 2.86 -1.50 1.48
CA SER A 30 2.53 -2.91 1.36
C SER A 30 2.69 -3.58 2.73
N PHE A 31 1.65 -4.26 3.17
CA PHE A 31 1.63 -4.94 4.46
C PHE A 31 1.71 -6.45 4.29
N SER A 32 2.37 -7.08 5.26
CA SER A 32 2.43 -8.53 5.37
C SER A 32 2.23 -8.90 6.83
N THR A 33 1.36 -9.85 7.10
CA THR A 33 1.10 -10.39 8.44
C THR A 33 0.76 -11.87 8.35
N ILE A 34 0.86 -12.56 9.46
CA ILE A 34 0.49 -13.98 9.53
C ILE A 34 -0.77 -14.15 10.38
N GLU A 35 -1.49 -15.23 10.15
CA GLU A 35 -2.54 -15.64 11.06
C GLU A 35 -1.97 -16.04 12.42
N ARG A 36 -2.81 -15.96 13.45
CA ARG A 36 -2.44 -16.46 14.77
C ARG A 36 -2.16 -17.96 14.64
N ARG A 37 -0.95 -18.35 15.04
CA ARG A 37 -0.57 -19.76 15.04
C ARG A 37 -1.42 -20.53 16.05
N PRO A 38 -1.87 -21.73 15.73
CA PRO A 38 -2.49 -22.61 16.71
C PRO A 38 -1.54 -22.90 17.89
N CYS A 39 -2.11 -23.06 19.07
CA CYS A 39 -1.32 -23.49 20.23
C CYS A 39 -0.70 -24.87 19.95
N GLY A 40 0.59 -25.03 20.25
CA GLY A 40 1.31 -26.28 19.98
C GLY A 40 1.82 -26.49 18.55
N SER A 41 1.60 -25.50 17.65
CA SER A 41 2.20 -25.58 16.32
C SER A 41 3.73 -25.47 16.37
N GLU A 42 4.40 -26.21 15.50
CA GLU A 42 5.86 -26.20 15.41
C GLU A 42 6.42 -24.79 15.15
N ILE A 43 7.58 -24.50 15.75
CA ILE A 43 8.30 -23.26 15.49
C ILE A 43 8.97 -23.40 14.12
N PRO A 44 8.77 -22.42 13.17
CA PRO A 44 9.45 -22.48 11.91
C PRO A 44 10.97 -22.49 12.12
N VAL A 45 11.63 -23.45 11.51
CA VAL A 45 13.09 -23.49 11.45
C VAL A 45 13.50 -22.67 10.23
N TYR A 46 14.36 -21.68 10.42
CA TYR A 46 14.93 -20.93 9.31
C TYR A 46 15.87 -21.83 8.51
N GLY A 47 15.64 -21.94 7.21
CA GLY A 47 16.59 -22.57 6.30
C GLY A 47 17.89 -21.77 6.20
N THR A 48 18.98 -22.45 5.94
CA THR A 48 20.24 -21.81 5.51
C THR A 48 20.15 -21.53 4.02
N TYR A 49 20.42 -20.28 3.63
CA TYR A 49 20.65 -19.95 2.23
C TYR A 49 22.07 -20.36 1.87
N ASP A 50 22.21 -21.19 0.85
CA ASP A 50 23.49 -21.68 0.39
C ASP A 50 23.98 -20.91 -0.85
N ALA A 51 25.22 -21.21 -1.29
CA ALA A 51 25.80 -20.58 -2.46
C ALA A 51 24.96 -20.81 -3.74
N ALA A 52 24.27 -21.94 -3.86
CA ALA A 52 23.42 -22.23 -5.01
C ALA A 52 22.21 -21.28 -5.07
N PHE A 53 21.63 -20.93 -3.92
CA PHE A 53 20.57 -19.93 -3.84
C PHE A 53 21.08 -18.53 -4.24
N ASP A 54 22.25 -18.14 -3.75
CA ASP A 54 22.87 -16.86 -4.09
C ASP A 54 23.17 -16.77 -5.60
N GLU A 55 23.72 -17.82 -6.20
CA GLU A 55 23.97 -17.91 -7.63
C GLU A 55 22.68 -17.83 -8.46
N ALA A 56 21.60 -18.46 -8.01
CA ALA A 56 20.29 -18.41 -8.67
C ALA A 56 19.67 -16.99 -8.63
N LEU A 57 19.88 -16.23 -7.55
CA LEU A 57 19.39 -14.85 -7.44
C LEU A 57 20.26 -13.83 -8.17
N LYS A 58 21.55 -14.07 -8.32
CA LYS A 58 22.50 -13.11 -8.86
C LYS A 58 22.09 -12.51 -10.22
N PRO A 59 21.59 -13.25 -11.22
CA PRO A 59 21.17 -12.66 -12.50
C PRO A 59 20.08 -11.60 -12.34
N TYR A 60 19.12 -11.83 -11.45
CA TYR A 60 18.01 -10.91 -11.18
C TYR A 60 18.51 -9.64 -10.49
N ILE A 61 19.40 -9.78 -9.52
CA ILE A 61 20.02 -8.65 -8.81
C ILE A 61 20.89 -7.84 -9.78
N ASP A 62 21.69 -8.49 -10.62
CA ASP A 62 22.54 -7.84 -11.62
C ASP A 62 21.69 -7.04 -12.63
N ASN A 63 20.55 -7.56 -13.06
CA ASN A 63 19.63 -6.84 -13.94
C ASN A 63 19.08 -5.58 -13.27
N LEU A 64 18.70 -5.65 -11.99
CA LEU A 64 18.24 -4.50 -11.22
C LEU A 64 19.34 -3.46 -11.02
N LEU A 65 20.56 -3.88 -10.71
CA LEU A 65 21.72 -2.99 -10.51
C LEU A 65 22.13 -2.25 -11.79
N LYS A 66 21.95 -2.87 -12.94
CA LYS A 66 22.28 -2.29 -14.27
C LYS A 66 21.18 -1.38 -14.80
N ALA A 67 19.93 -1.52 -14.29
CA ALA A 67 18.78 -0.79 -14.80
C ALA A 67 18.96 0.73 -14.62
N ARG A 68 18.69 1.48 -15.68
CA ARG A 68 18.71 2.95 -15.69
C ARG A 68 17.59 3.48 -16.57
N GLY A 69 17.08 4.65 -16.21
CA GLY A 69 16.07 5.33 -17.01
C GLY A 69 14.63 4.91 -16.70
N LEU A 70 13.76 5.06 -17.69
CA LEU A 70 12.33 4.80 -17.58
C LEU A 70 12.02 3.34 -17.98
N VAL A 71 11.25 2.65 -17.15
CA VAL A 71 10.75 1.31 -17.46
C VAL A 71 9.44 1.43 -18.24
N ASN A 72 9.42 0.86 -19.45
CA ASN A 72 8.20 0.72 -20.25
C ASN A 72 7.77 -0.74 -20.24
N CYS A 73 6.70 -1.06 -19.50
CA CYS A 73 6.13 -2.40 -19.41
C CYS A 73 4.61 -2.35 -19.64
N PRO A 74 4.14 -2.44 -20.90
CA PRO A 74 2.72 -2.40 -21.23
C PRO A 74 1.91 -3.51 -20.56
N GLN A 75 2.52 -4.67 -20.32
CA GLN A 75 1.89 -5.81 -19.64
C GLN A 75 1.56 -5.46 -18.18
N ALA A 76 2.50 -4.85 -17.45
CA ALA A 76 2.27 -4.39 -16.10
C ALA A 76 1.15 -3.35 -16.03
N LEU A 77 1.08 -2.44 -17.01
CA LEU A 77 0.03 -1.44 -17.08
C LEU A 77 -1.35 -2.06 -17.33
N ARG A 78 -1.45 -3.03 -18.24
CA ARG A 78 -2.69 -3.77 -18.49
C ARG A 78 -3.16 -4.53 -17.25
N LEU A 79 -2.22 -5.21 -16.58
CA LEU A 79 -2.52 -5.92 -15.33
C LEU A 79 -3.04 -4.97 -14.24
N ALA A 80 -2.37 -3.83 -14.04
CA ALA A 80 -2.79 -2.85 -13.05
C ALA A 80 -4.20 -2.29 -13.33
N ARG A 81 -4.55 -2.04 -14.60
CA ARG A 81 -5.90 -1.61 -14.99
C ARG A 81 -6.94 -2.68 -14.69
N LYS A 82 -6.63 -3.94 -15.03
CA LYS A 82 -7.54 -5.07 -14.76
C LYS A 82 -7.78 -5.25 -13.25
N LEU A 83 -6.73 -5.17 -12.42
CA LEU A 83 -6.87 -5.22 -10.96
C LEU A 83 -7.70 -4.05 -10.41
N MET A 84 -7.53 -2.86 -10.95
CA MET A 84 -8.36 -1.70 -10.60
C MET A 84 -9.84 -1.95 -10.91
N GLU A 85 -10.15 -2.49 -12.10
CA GLU A 85 -11.51 -2.81 -12.51
C GLU A 85 -12.13 -3.92 -11.63
N GLU A 86 -11.37 -4.98 -11.35
CA GLU A 86 -11.78 -6.08 -10.46
C GLU A 86 -12.08 -5.57 -9.04
N ASN A 87 -11.23 -4.69 -8.48
CA ASN A 87 -11.43 -4.11 -7.16
C ASN A 87 -12.62 -3.15 -7.11
N ALA A 88 -12.81 -2.32 -8.14
CA ALA A 88 -13.96 -1.43 -8.26
C ALA A 88 -15.27 -2.22 -8.34
N GLU A 89 -15.29 -3.30 -9.14
CA GLU A 89 -16.45 -4.20 -9.23
C GLU A 89 -16.75 -4.86 -7.89
N PHE A 90 -15.73 -5.37 -7.19
CA PHE A 90 -15.91 -5.96 -5.86
C PHE A 90 -16.43 -4.93 -4.85
N SER A 91 -15.89 -3.70 -4.85
CA SER A 91 -16.37 -2.62 -3.98
C SER A 91 -17.84 -2.31 -4.25
N ARG A 92 -18.22 -2.21 -5.53
CA ARG A 92 -19.60 -1.95 -5.95
C ARG A 92 -20.57 -3.05 -5.53
N LEU A 93 -20.16 -4.32 -5.67
CA LEU A 93 -20.99 -5.46 -5.32
C LEU A 93 -21.11 -5.67 -3.80
N SER A 94 -20.00 -5.49 -3.06
CA SER A 94 -19.96 -5.70 -1.63
C SER A 94 -20.46 -4.48 -0.82
N GLN A 95 -20.55 -3.30 -1.43
CA GLN A 95 -20.83 -2.02 -0.76
C GLN A 95 -19.93 -1.80 0.47
N ASN A 96 -18.69 -2.30 0.38
CA ASN A 96 -17.72 -2.25 1.47
C ASN A 96 -16.77 -1.05 1.28
N PHE A 97 -17.11 0.07 1.90
CA PHE A 97 -16.32 1.30 1.81
C PHE A 97 -14.91 1.16 2.43
N VAL A 98 -14.72 0.28 3.42
CA VAL A 98 -13.39 0.01 3.99
C VAL A 98 -12.50 -0.64 2.94
N PHE A 99 -13.03 -1.62 2.21
CA PHE A 99 -12.30 -2.24 1.11
C PHE A 99 -12.00 -1.22 -0.01
N GLU A 100 -12.97 -0.40 -0.37
CA GLU A 100 -12.80 0.66 -1.38
C GLU A 100 -11.65 1.59 -1.02
N ASN A 101 -11.61 2.11 0.21
CA ASN A 101 -10.55 2.97 0.71
C ASN A 101 -9.17 2.29 0.67
N LEU A 102 -9.09 1.03 1.07
CA LEU A 102 -7.82 0.29 1.10
C LEU A 102 -7.33 -0.10 -0.28
N SER A 103 -8.24 -0.42 -1.20
CA SER A 103 -7.91 -0.85 -2.57
C SER A 103 -7.54 0.30 -3.50
N PHE A 104 -7.84 1.53 -3.15
CA PHE A 104 -7.69 2.71 -4.00
C PHE A 104 -6.31 2.85 -4.66
N ARG A 105 -5.23 2.40 -3.99
CA ARG A 105 -3.87 2.44 -4.52
C ARG A 105 -3.24 1.06 -4.74
N ALA A 106 -4.00 -0.02 -4.56
CA ALA A 106 -3.49 -1.38 -4.69
C ALA A 106 -2.94 -1.63 -6.10
N ASN A 107 -3.64 -1.15 -7.14
CA ASN A 107 -3.19 -1.24 -8.52
C ASN A 107 -1.87 -0.50 -8.79
N VAL A 108 -1.62 0.63 -8.12
CA VAL A 108 -0.34 1.37 -8.24
C VAL A 108 0.81 0.56 -7.62
N ILE A 109 0.59 -0.03 -6.45
CA ILE A 109 1.58 -0.90 -5.79
C ILE A 109 1.84 -2.13 -6.65
N ALA A 110 0.79 -2.76 -7.20
CA ALA A 110 0.89 -3.89 -8.11
C ALA A 110 1.71 -3.53 -9.37
N TYR A 111 1.43 -2.38 -9.99
CA TYR A 111 2.19 -1.88 -11.13
C TYR A 111 3.68 -1.72 -10.82
N LEU A 112 4.02 -1.09 -9.69
CA LEU A 112 5.41 -0.87 -9.30
C LEU A 112 6.13 -2.20 -9.03
N LYS A 113 5.49 -3.14 -8.33
CA LYS A 113 6.04 -4.49 -8.11
C LYS A 113 6.26 -5.23 -9.43
N ALA A 114 5.29 -5.16 -10.35
CA ALA A 114 5.36 -5.78 -11.66
C ALA A 114 6.53 -5.22 -12.50
N CYS A 115 6.73 -3.91 -12.48
CA CYS A 115 7.86 -3.27 -13.16
C CYS A 115 9.21 -3.73 -12.59
N VAL A 116 9.33 -3.86 -11.26
CA VAL A 116 10.56 -4.36 -10.62
C VAL A 116 10.84 -5.80 -11.04
N LEU A 117 9.84 -6.68 -11.01
CA LEU A 117 10.00 -8.08 -11.42
C LEU A 117 10.32 -8.21 -12.92
N TYR A 118 9.68 -7.40 -13.76
CA TYR A 118 9.96 -7.35 -15.19
C TYR A 118 11.42 -6.97 -15.45
N VAL A 119 11.95 -5.96 -14.77
CA VAL A 119 13.36 -5.55 -14.88
C VAL A 119 14.27 -6.64 -14.34
N ALA A 120 13.97 -7.21 -13.17
CA ALA A 120 14.73 -8.30 -12.60
C ALA A 120 14.83 -9.50 -13.56
N ASN A 121 13.74 -9.81 -14.27
CA ASN A 121 13.69 -10.88 -15.26
C ASN A 121 14.28 -10.50 -16.65
N GLY A 122 15.14 -9.49 -16.70
CA GLY A 122 15.80 -9.08 -17.94
C GLY A 122 14.87 -8.49 -19.00
N MET A 123 13.85 -7.73 -18.58
CA MET A 123 12.80 -7.12 -19.44
C MET A 123 11.93 -8.17 -20.16
N LYS A 124 11.78 -9.35 -19.58
CA LYS A 124 10.90 -10.40 -20.10
C LYS A 124 9.68 -10.55 -19.22
N TRP A 125 8.50 -10.53 -19.84
CA TRP A 125 7.25 -10.78 -19.13
C TRP A 125 6.92 -12.26 -19.18
N GLU A 126 6.58 -12.81 -18.01
CA GLU A 126 6.15 -14.21 -17.85
C GLU A 126 4.84 -14.26 -17.05
N SER A 127 4.07 -15.34 -17.24
CA SER A 127 2.81 -15.56 -16.49
C SER A 127 3.03 -15.62 -14.99
N SER A 128 4.15 -16.18 -14.56
CA SER A 128 4.56 -16.24 -13.15
C SER A 128 4.63 -14.88 -12.47
N ILE A 129 5.03 -13.83 -13.21
CA ILE A 129 5.00 -12.44 -12.72
C ILE A 129 3.54 -12.00 -12.49
N GLU A 130 2.65 -12.25 -13.45
CA GLU A 130 1.24 -11.90 -13.31
C GLU A 130 0.62 -12.61 -12.11
N ASP A 131 0.82 -13.93 -11.98
CA ASP A 131 0.27 -14.75 -10.90
C ASP A 131 0.76 -14.27 -9.53
N PHE A 132 2.05 -13.98 -9.42
CA PHE A 132 2.63 -13.43 -8.19
C PHE A 132 2.05 -12.06 -7.85
N ILE A 133 1.88 -11.16 -8.83
CA ILE A 133 1.34 -9.81 -8.59
C ILE A 133 -0.11 -9.89 -8.13
N ARG A 134 -0.94 -10.74 -8.76
CA ARG A 134 -2.32 -10.98 -8.34
C ARG A 134 -2.41 -11.52 -6.92
N TRP A 135 -1.58 -12.51 -6.61
CA TRP A 135 -1.50 -13.05 -5.25
C TRP A 135 -1.04 -11.98 -4.25
N SER A 136 0.03 -11.25 -4.56
CA SER A 136 0.61 -10.24 -3.68
C SER A 136 -0.33 -9.08 -3.39
N GLU A 137 -1.13 -8.66 -4.38
CA GLU A 137 -2.12 -7.60 -4.22
C GLU A 137 -3.27 -8.04 -3.31
N ARG A 138 -3.85 -9.23 -3.57
CA ARG A 138 -4.90 -9.80 -2.73
C ARG A 138 -4.43 -10.03 -1.29
N TYR A 139 -3.21 -10.52 -1.12
CA TYR A 139 -2.63 -10.74 0.20
C TYR A 139 -2.39 -9.43 0.95
N ASP A 140 -1.89 -8.39 0.29
CA ASP A 140 -1.72 -7.07 0.88
C ASP A 140 -3.06 -6.46 1.33
N LEU A 141 -4.10 -6.55 0.49
CA LEU A 141 -5.45 -6.09 0.83
C LEU A 141 -6.04 -6.87 2.01
N TRP A 142 -5.86 -8.18 2.04
CA TRP A 142 -6.28 -9.01 3.17
C TRP A 142 -5.55 -8.60 4.47
N CYS A 143 -4.24 -8.36 4.40
CA CYS A 143 -3.45 -7.88 5.54
C CYS A 143 -3.96 -6.53 6.05
N LYS A 144 -4.25 -5.60 5.16
CA LYS A 144 -4.78 -4.28 5.49
C LYS A 144 -6.16 -4.37 6.14
N LEU A 145 -7.06 -5.15 5.58
CA LEU A 145 -8.38 -5.38 6.16
C LEU A 145 -8.27 -5.98 7.57
N LYS A 146 -7.42 -6.98 7.75
CA LYS A 146 -7.20 -7.64 9.04
C LYS A 146 -6.59 -6.70 10.08
N LEU A 147 -5.64 -5.86 9.69
CA LEU A 147 -4.94 -4.97 10.61
C LEU A 147 -5.75 -3.71 10.93
N PHE A 148 -6.42 -3.13 9.95
CA PHE A 148 -6.96 -1.77 10.02
C PHE A 148 -8.45 -1.66 9.71
N GLY A 149 -9.09 -2.71 9.18
CA GLY A 149 -10.47 -2.65 8.71
C GLY A 149 -11.44 -2.11 9.76
N GLN A 150 -11.38 -2.63 10.98
CA GLN A 150 -12.23 -2.17 12.08
C GLN A 150 -11.93 -0.71 12.47
N MET A 151 -10.66 -0.33 12.50
CA MET A 151 -10.25 1.03 12.85
C MET A 151 -10.74 2.07 11.83
N ILE A 152 -10.75 1.72 10.54
CA ILE A 152 -11.27 2.58 9.47
C ILE A 152 -12.79 2.68 9.61
N TYR A 153 -13.47 1.56 9.85
CA TYR A 153 -14.91 1.52 10.03
C TYR A 153 -15.34 2.41 11.20
N ASP A 154 -14.68 2.27 12.36
CA ASP A 154 -14.98 3.07 13.56
C ASP A 154 -14.71 4.56 13.30
N ALA A 155 -13.59 4.90 12.68
CA ALA A 155 -13.24 6.28 12.40
C ALA A 155 -14.20 6.99 11.43
N ASP A 156 -14.78 6.26 10.47
CA ASP A 156 -15.77 6.83 9.55
C ASP A 156 -17.13 6.99 10.22
N ASN A 157 -17.53 6.05 11.08
CA ASN A 157 -18.77 6.17 11.86
C ASN A 157 -18.69 7.32 12.88
N ASP A 158 -17.57 7.46 13.59
CA ASP A 158 -17.35 8.58 14.51
C ASP A 158 -17.43 9.95 13.80
N ARG A 159 -17.00 10.02 12.53
CA ARG A 159 -17.11 11.24 11.71
C ARG A 159 -18.56 11.53 11.29
N ALA A 160 -19.32 10.49 10.97
CA ALA A 160 -20.74 10.64 10.60
C ALA A 160 -21.59 11.13 11.78
N ASP A 161 -21.30 10.61 12.98
CA ASP A 161 -22.06 10.94 14.19
C ASP A 161 -21.61 12.26 14.87
N ASN A 162 -20.36 12.68 14.64
CA ASN A 162 -19.81 13.89 15.26
C ASN A 162 -18.88 14.68 14.32
N PRO A 163 -19.45 15.52 13.44
CA PRO A 163 -18.69 16.33 12.49
C PRO A 163 -17.68 17.29 13.13
N LYS A 164 -17.77 17.53 14.46
CA LYS A 164 -16.79 18.35 15.19
C LYS A 164 -15.51 17.61 15.56
N THR A 165 -15.46 16.30 15.45
CA THR A 165 -14.27 15.47 15.64
C THR A 165 -13.51 15.20 14.34
N ALA A 166 -13.86 15.83 13.22
CA ALA A 166 -13.03 15.84 12.03
C ALA A 166 -11.61 16.29 12.41
N PRO A 167 -10.55 15.58 11.96
CA PRO A 167 -9.20 16.02 12.25
C PRO A 167 -9.05 17.47 11.82
N HIS A 168 -8.67 18.33 12.76
CA HIS A 168 -8.24 19.67 12.43
C HIS A 168 -6.96 19.54 11.59
N GLY A 169 -7.16 19.43 10.29
CA GLY A 169 -6.11 19.85 9.36
C GLY A 169 -5.77 21.32 9.65
N PRO A 170 -4.64 21.81 9.19
CA PRO A 170 -4.39 23.24 9.26
C PRO A 170 -5.63 23.93 8.70
N LYS A 171 -6.22 24.85 9.48
CA LYS A 171 -7.37 25.64 9.04
C LYS A 171 -7.07 26.13 7.63
N ASN A 172 -8.03 25.99 6.73
CA ASN A 172 -7.85 26.49 5.39
C ASN A 172 -7.59 28.02 5.49
N LEU A 173 -6.34 28.42 5.39
CA LEU A 173 -5.95 29.81 5.55
C LEU A 173 -6.63 30.70 4.50
N LEU A 174 -7.00 30.14 3.36
CA LEU A 174 -7.70 30.86 2.31
C LEU A 174 -9.14 31.24 2.71
N GLU A 175 -9.80 30.46 3.57
CA GLU A 175 -11.13 30.79 4.10
C GLU A 175 -11.11 31.92 5.12
N GLN A 176 -9.94 32.26 5.64
CA GLN A 176 -9.74 33.35 6.60
C GLN A 176 -9.26 34.64 5.96
N LEU A 177 -8.94 34.60 4.66
CA LEU A 177 -8.54 35.76 3.87
C LEU A 177 -9.81 36.42 3.27
N PRO A 178 -9.81 37.75 3.10
CA PRO A 178 -10.86 38.42 2.34
C PRO A 178 -10.78 38.02 0.85
N ASP A 179 -11.86 38.26 0.11
CA ASP A 179 -11.94 37.90 -1.33
C ASP A 179 -10.79 38.52 -2.17
N GLU A 180 -10.33 39.69 -1.77
CA GLU A 180 -9.11 40.33 -2.31
C GLU A 180 -8.08 40.47 -1.20
N PHE A 181 -6.93 39.81 -1.34
CA PHE A 181 -5.87 39.79 -0.33
C PHE A 181 -4.48 40.04 -0.93
N THR A 182 -3.60 40.60 -0.10
CA THR A 182 -2.18 40.80 -0.43
C THR A 182 -1.30 39.75 0.24
N MET A 183 -0.04 39.65 -0.19
CA MET A 183 0.95 38.79 0.45
C MET A 183 1.16 39.17 1.94
N GLN A 184 0.94 40.44 2.32
CA GLN A 184 1.04 40.89 3.70
C GLN A 184 -0.11 40.32 4.56
N ASP A 185 -1.31 40.19 3.99
CA ASP A 185 -2.48 39.63 4.70
C ASP A 185 -2.27 38.13 4.94
N TYR A 186 -1.74 37.42 3.94
CA TYR A 186 -1.37 36.02 4.09
C TYR A 186 -0.31 35.81 5.18
N VAL A 187 0.72 36.62 5.24
CA VAL A 187 1.79 36.51 6.25
C VAL A 187 1.31 36.81 7.67
N LYS A 188 0.30 37.68 7.85
CA LYS A 188 -0.31 37.95 9.17
C LYS A 188 -1.15 36.79 9.74
N LEU A 189 -1.66 35.90 8.86
CA LEU A 189 -2.45 34.75 9.27
C LEU A 189 -1.61 33.52 9.57
N ARG A 190 -0.35 33.48 9.20
CA ARG A 190 0.58 32.38 9.42
C ARG A 190 1.28 32.47 10.77
#